data_e4b0c3744cd61518d4cf31ed24f8f7a9
#
_entry.id   e4b0c3744cd61518d4cf31ed24f8f7a9
#
_cell.length_a   1.000
_cell.length_b   1.000
_cell.length_c   1.000
_cell.angle_alpha   90.00
_cell.angle_beta   90.00
_cell.angle_gamma   90.00
#
_symmetry.space_group_name_H-M   'P 1'
#
loop_
_entity.id
_entity.type
_entity.pdbx_description
1 polymer ?
#
loop_
_entity_poly.entity_id
_entity_poly.type
_entity_poly.pdbx_seq_one_letter_code
_entity_poly.pdbx_strand_id
1 'polypeptide(L)'
;ILFTHVTLVPYSKNGEQKTKPTQHSVKELRSIGLQPDILVGRSEDRLDPETKEKIALFCDVPTDAVFSNPDVEDIYHVPLMVEDEGLDEYVMERLGLADEALPKAERSTEWRELVTRDRDREIDVALVGKYALEDAYMSIHEALKHAGIQTETEVNVLWVDADETRAEHEERLAGADAVVVPGGFGSRGTDGKIEAIRYARENDVPFLGL
;
A
#
# COMPACT_ATOMS: atom_id res chain seq x y z
N ILE A 1 -9.42 -25.23 -6.47
CA ILE A 1 -9.39 -24.16 -5.47
C ILE A 1 -8.04 -24.25 -4.78
N LEU A 2 -7.34 -23.13 -4.63
CA LEU A 2 -6.12 -22.98 -3.85
C LEU A 2 -6.37 -22.10 -2.63
N PHE A 3 -5.86 -22.53 -1.48
CA PHE A 3 -5.90 -21.75 -0.24
C PHE A 3 -4.53 -21.08 -0.02
N THR A 4 -4.46 -19.78 -0.23
CA THR A 4 -3.29 -18.98 0.09
C THR A 4 -3.46 -18.36 1.48
N HIS A 5 -2.55 -18.66 2.40
CA HIS A 5 -2.55 -18.11 3.74
C HIS A 5 -1.45 -17.06 3.90
N VAL A 6 -1.86 -15.83 4.13
CA VAL A 6 -0.95 -14.71 4.40
C VAL A 6 -0.73 -14.61 5.91
N THR A 7 0.53 -14.52 6.32
CA THR A 7 0.91 -14.53 7.74
C THR A 7 2.08 -13.60 8.02
N LEU A 8 2.21 -13.15 9.27
CA LEU A 8 3.33 -12.32 9.71
C LEU A 8 4.49 -13.20 10.19
N VAL A 9 5.69 -12.89 9.73
CA VAL A 9 6.97 -13.46 10.17
C VAL A 9 7.80 -12.34 10.81
N PRO A 10 7.58 -12.05 12.11
CA PRO A 10 8.26 -10.95 12.77
C PRO A 10 9.70 -11.28 13.10
N TYR A 11 10.50 -10.25 13.32
CA TYR A 11 11.85 -10.37 13.85
C TYR A 11 11.87 -10.48 15.39
N SER A 12 12.83 -11.20 15.90
CA SER A 12 13.18 -11.17 17.33
C SER A 12 14.07 -9.96 17.62
N LYS A 13 14.23 -9.66 18.90
CA LYS A 13 15.20 -8.64 19.35
C LYS A 13 16.65 -8.88 18.88
N ASN A 14 16.97 -10.12 18.50
CA ASN A 14 18.30 -10.52 18.03
C ASN A 14 18.41 -10.50 16.48
N GLY A 15 17.40 -10.02 15.76
CA GLY A 15 17.40 -9.95 14.31
C GLY A 15 17.07 -11.27 13.60
N GLU A 16 16.51 -12.28 14.29
CA GLU A 16 16.11 -13.54 13.67
C GLU A 16 14.62 -13.54 13.30
N GLN A 17 14.28 -14.06 12.14
CA GLN A 17 12.90 -14.29 11.70
C GLN A 17 12.21 -15.36 12.54
N LYS A 18 11.02 -15.09 13.05
CA LYS A 18 10.26 -15.99 13.95
C LYS A 18 9.11 -16.68 13.22
N THR A 19 9.23 -18.00 13.08
CA THR A 19 8.23 -18.83 12.38
C THR A 19 7.07 -19.28 13.27
N LYS A 20 7.17 -19.16 14.59
CA LYS A 20 6.11 -19.62 15.51
C LYS A 20 4.75 -18.96 15.30
N PRO A 21 4.65 -17.64 15.07
CA PRO A 21 3.35 -17.00 14.78
C PRO A 21 2.67 -17.62 13.55
N THR A 22 3.42 -17.85 12.48
CA THR A 22 2.95 -18.54 11.27
C THR A 22 2.47 -19.97 11.58
N GLN A 23 3.25 -20.75 12.33
CA GLN A 23 2.87 -22.11 12.71
C GLN A 23 1.57 -22.12 13.52
N HIS A 24 1.39 -21.18 14.44
CA HIS A 24 0.14 -21.04 15.20
C HIS A 24 -1.04 -20.68 14.31
N SER A 25 -0.86 -19.70 13.42
CA SER A 25 -1.90 -19.26 12.50
C SER A 25 -2.37 -20.40 11.59
N VAL A 26 -1.45 -21.19 11.03
CA VAL A 26 -1.78 -22.37 10.21
C VAL A 26 -2.44 -23.47 11.05
N LYS A 27 -2.02 -23.67 12.31
CA LYS A 27 -2.68 -24.62 13.20
C LYS A 27 -4.15 -24.25 13.44
N GLU A 28 -4.45 -22.98 13.69
CA GLU A 28 -5.82 -22.50 13.84
C GLU A 28 -6.63 -22.71 12.55
N LEU A 29 -6.06 -22.41 11.39
CA LEU A 29 -6.70 -22.65 10.10
C LEU A 29 -7.04 -24.14 9.91
N ARG A 30 -6.12 -25.04 10.26
CA ARG A 30 -6.35 -26.48 10.21
C ARG A 30 -7.42 -26.96 11.20
N SER A 31 -7.55 -26.31 12.34
CA SER A 31 -8.56 -26.68 13.34
C SER A 31 -9.99 -26.52 12.83
N ILE A 32 -10.20 -25.67 11.83
CA ILE A 32 -11.48 -25.49 11.16
C ILE A 32 -11.60 -26.28 9.83
N GLY A 33 -10.64 -27.17 9.57
CA GLY A 33 -10.66 -28.09 8.43
C GLY A 33 -10.05 -27.55 7.12
N LEU A 34 -9.28 -26.45 7.18
CA LEU A 34 -8.63 -25.87 6.02
C LEU A 34 -7.11 -26.11 6.07
N GLN A 35 -6.55 -26.70 5.00
CA GLN A 35 -5.11 -26.82 4.79
C GLN A 35 -4.68 -25.75 3.78
N PRO A 36 -3.69 -24.90 4.07
CA PRO A 36 -3.18 -23.99 3.06
C PRO A 36 -2.37 -24.77 2.00
N ASP A 37 -2.50 -24.37 0.74
CA ASP A 37 -1.68 -24.84 -0.36
C ASP A 37 -0.43 -23.96 -0.53
N ILE A 38 -0.57 -22.68 -0.17
CA ILE A 38 0.44 -21.63 -0.34
C ILE A 38 0.54 -20.82 0.95
N LEU A 39 1.76 -20.48 1.34
CA LEU A 39 2.04 -19.56 2.44
C LEU A 39 2.77 -18.31 1.92
N VAL A 40 2.27 -17.15 2.29
CA VAL A 40 2.91 -15.87 2.00
C VAL A 40 3.31 -15.22 3.32
N GLY A 41 4.62 -15.17 3.58
CA GLY A 41 5.18 -14.61 4.79
C GLY A 41 5.48 -13.12 4.64
N ARG A 42 4.71 -12.30 5.38
CA ARG A 42 4.96 -10.86 5.52
C ARG A 42 6.07 -10.63 6.55
N SER A 43 7.11 -9.88 6.20
CA SER A 43 8.24 -9.53 7.08
C SER A 43 8.91 -8.23 6.61
N GLU A 44 9.79 -7.67 7.42
CA GLU A 44 10.56 -6.48 7.04
C GLU A 44 11.43 -6.75 5.80
N ASP A 45 12.12 -7.91 5.77
CA ASP A 45 12.95 -8.36 4.67
C ASP A 45 12.42 -9.68 4.07
N ARG A 46 13.04 -10.14 2.96
CA ARG A 46 12.76 -11.46 2.38
C ARG A 46 13.02 -12.56 3.41
N LEU A 47 12.22 -13.62 3.36
CA LEU A 47 12.42 -14.79 4.21
C LEU A 47 13.72 -15.50 3.85
N ASP A 48 14.54 -15.79 4.87
CA ASP A 48 15.73 -16.60 4.70
C ASP A 48 15.38 -18.02 4.26
N PRO A 49 16.24 -18.69 3.47
CA PRO A 49 16.00 -20.08 3.03
C PRO A 49 15.69 -21.03 4.20
N GLU A 50 16.43 -20.94 5.31
CA GLU A 50 16.17 -21.75 6.52
C GLU A 50 14.80 -21.45 7.13
N THR A 51 14.36 -20.19 7.07
CA THR A 51 13.02 -19.78 7.55
C THR A 51 11.93 -20.36 6.66
N LYS A 52 12.10 -20.35 5.32
CA LYS A 52 11.17 -20.97 4.37
C LYS A 52 11.07 -22.49 4.60
N GLU A 53 12.20 -23.17 4.72
CA GLU A 53 12.24 -24.62 5.02
C GLU A 53 11.53 -24.96 6.33
N LYS A 54 11.78 -24.17 7.37
CA LYS A 54 11.16 -24.36 8.66
C LYS A 54 9.66 -24.13 8.65
N ILE A 55 9.19 -23.10 7.95
CA ILE A 55 7.76 -22.86 7.75
C ILE A 55 7.14 -24.02 6.97
N ALA A 56 7.74 -24.43 5.87
CA ALA A 56 7.29 -25.55 5.03
C ALA A 56 7.12 -26.84 5.87
N LEU A 57 8.14 -27.19 6.65
CA LEU A 57 8.14 -28.39 7.48
C LEU A 57 7.03 -28.38 8.53
N PHE A 58 6.86 -27.27 9.27
CA PHE A 58 5.88 -27.23 10.37
C PHE A 58 4.45 -26.95 9.91
N CYS A 59 4.30 -26.36 8.72
CA CYS A 59 3.01 -26.05 8.13
C CYS A 59 2.57 -27.09 7.09
N ASP A 60 3.39 -28.14 6.85
CA ASP A 60 3.10 -29.25 5.93
C ASP A 60 2.70 -28.75 4.53
N VAL A 61 3.56 -27.89 3.97
CA VAL A 61 3.50 -27.41 2.60
C VAL A 61 4.86 -27.63 1.95
N PRO A 62 4.95 -27.72 0.61
CA PRO A 62 6.24 -27.73 -0.08
C PRO A 62 7.02 -26.43 0.18
N THR A 63 8.35 -26.50 0.17
CA THR A 63 9.19 -25.31 0.40
C THR A 63 9.01 -24.27 -0.71
N ASP A 64 8.78 -24.70 -1.94
CA ASP A 64 8.46 -23.87 -3.09
C ASP A 64 7.06 -23.22 -3.04
N ALA A 65 6.21 -23.66 -2.10
CA ALA A 65 4.94 -23.02 -1.80
C ALA A 65 5.02 -21.95 -0.70
N VAL A 66 6.24 -21.61 -0.22
CA VAL A 66 6.46 -20.56 0.79
C VAL A 66 7.11 -19.35 0.14
N PHE A 67 6.36 -18.27 0.03
CA PHE A 67 6.76 -17.04 -0.64
C PHE A 67 7.03 -15.92 0.36
N SER A 68 8.02 -15.08 0.03
CA SER A 68 8.31 -13.87 0.79
C SER A 68 7.44 -12.72 0.29
N ASN A 69 6.97 -11.91 1.22
CA ASN A 69 6.34 -10.62 0.92
C ASN A 69 6.92 -9.57 1.88
N PRO A 70 8.15 -9.08 1.61
CA PRO A 70 8.79 -8.06 2.43
C PRO A 70 8.04 -6.73 2.36
N ASP A 71 8.32 -5.87 3.33
CA ASP A 71 7.81 -4.52 3.33
C ASP A 71 8.41 -3.72 2.17
N VAL A 72 7.61 -2.87 1.56
CA VAL A 72 7.97 -2.01 0.44
C VAL A 72 7.53 -0.58 0.74
N GLU A 73 8.24 0.40 0.21
CA GLU A 73 7.89 1.82 0.37
C GLU A 73 6.53 2.13 -0.29
N ASP A 74 6.28 1.51 -1.44
CA ASP A 74 5.04 1.69 -2.19
C ASP A 74 4.34 0.34 -2.42
N ILE A 75 3.09 0.23 -1.94
CA ILE A 75 2.28 -0.99 -2.10
C ILE A 75 2.07 -1.39 -3.57
N TYR A 76 2.20 -0.45 -4.51
CA TYR A 76 2.07 -0.72 -5.94
C TYR A 76 3.26 -1.50 -6.52
N HIS A 77 4.36 -1.65 -5.77
CA HIS A 77 5.45 -2.56 -6.10
C HIS A 77 5.18 -4.03 -5.69
N VAL A 78 4.19 -4.27 -4.81
CA VAL A 78 3.88 -5.63 -4.33
C VAL A 78 3.56 -6.61 -5.48
N PRO A 79 2.76 -6.27 -6.50
CA PRO A 79 2.52 -7.17 -7.63
C PRO A 79 3.80 -7.60 -8.35
N LEU A 80 4.74 -6.68 -8.54
CA LEU A 80 6.03 -6.97 -9.18
C LEU A 80 6.90 -7.89 -8.32
N MET A 81 6.91 -7.64 -7.02
CA MET A 81 7.65 -8.48 -6.07
C MET A 81 7.09 -9.90 -5.99
N VAL A 82 5.76 -10.04 -6.02
CA VAL A 82 5.09 -11.34 -6.05
C VAL A 82 5.41 -12.11 -7.33
N GLU A 83 5.45 -11.43 -8.47
CA GLU A 83 5.91 -11.98 -9.75
C GLU A 83 7.38 -12.41 -9.69
N ASP A 84 8.27 -11.56 -9.13
CA ASP A 84 9.69 -11.87 -8.99
C ASP A 84 9.96 -13.06 -8.04
N GLU A 85 9.09 -13.31 -7.05
CA GLU A 85 9.13 -14.50 -6.18
C GLU A 85 8.58 -15.75 -6.90
N GLY A 86 7.89 -15.62 -8.04
CA GLY A 86 7.33 -16.73 -8.82
C GLY A 86 6.00 -17.27 -8.29
N LEU A 87 5.27 -16.51 -7.46
CA LEU A 87 3.98 -16.94 -6.92
C LEU A 87 2.93 -17.11 -8.02
N ASP A 88 2.93 -16.23 -9.01
CA ASP A 88 2.04 -16.28 -10.16
C ASP A 88 2.25 -17.57 -10.98
N GLU A 89 3.50 -17.92 -11.26
CA GLU A 89 3.86 -19.16 -11.96
C GLU A 89 3.40 -20.39 -11.17
N TYR A 90 3.68 -20.42 -9.87
CA TYR A 90 3.26 -21.50 -8.99
C TYR A 90 1.73 -21.66 -8.96
N VAL A 91 0.99 -20.56 -8.87
CA VAL A 91 -0.49 -20.59 -8.89
C VAL A 91 -1.02 -21.11 -10.21
N MET A 92 -0.48 -20.62 -11.34
CA MET A 92 -0.89 -21.07 -12.69
C MET A 92 -0.65 -22.56 -12.90
N GLU A 93 0.51 -23.07 -12.48
CA GLU A 93 0.83 -24.50 -12.55
C GLU A 93 -0.13 -25.33 -11.69
N ARG A 94 -0.35 -24.92 -10.43
CA ARG A 94 -1.24 -25.65 -9.50
C ARG A 94 -2.69 -25.66 -9.91
N LEU A 95 -3.14 -24.66 -10.67
CA LEU A 95 -4.49 -24.60 -11.23
C LEU A 95 -4.62 -25.29 -12.59
N GLY A 96 -3.52 -25.75 -13.19
CA GLY A 96 -3.50 -26.35 -14.52
C GLY A 96 -3.72 -25.33 -15.64
N LEU A 97 -3.33 -24.07 -15.41
CA LEU A 97 -3.46 -22.94 -16.33
C LEU A 97 -2.11 -22.49 -16.93
N ALA A 98 -1.05 -23.27 -16.74
CA ALA A 98 0.29 -22.90 -17.16
C ALA A 98 0.40 -22.60 -18.67
N ASP A 99 -0.36 -23.34 -19.51
CA ASP A 99 -0.38 -23.14 -20.97
C ASP A 99 -1.11 -21.84 -21.38
N GLU A 100 -1.89 -21.24 -20.49
CA GLU A 100 -2.61 -19.99 -20.69
C GLU A 100 -1.81 -18.76 -20.18
N ALA A 101 -0.70 -19.02 -19.48
CA ALA A 101 0.12 -17.96 -18.92
C ALA A 101 0.86 -17.20 -20.02
N LEU A 102 0.88 -15.87 -19.90
CA LEU A 102 1.74 -15.05 -20.74
C LEU A 102 3.23 -15.35 -20.44
N PRO A 103 4.13 -15.21 -21.43
CA PRO A 103 5.56 -15.26 -21.18
C PRO A 103 5.97 -14.26 -20.08
N LYS A 104 6.89 -14.64 -19.20
CA LYS A 104 7.32 -13.77 -18.08
C LYS A 104 7.75 -12.36 -18.51
N ALA A 105 8.39 -12.25 -19.69
CA ALA A 105 8.80 -10.98 -20.26
C ALA A 105 7.64 -10.05 -20.68
N GLU A 106 6.43 -10.57 -20.79
CA GLU A 106 5.23 -9.83 -21.21
C GLU A 106 4.27 -9.59 -20.04
N ARG A 107 4.50 -10.28 -18.90
CA ARG A 107 3.69 -10.11 -17.69
C ARG A 107 4.04 -8.80 -17.03
N SER A 108 3.04 -8.16 -16.45
CA SER A 108 3.19 -6.95 -15.66
C SER A 108 4.03 -5.81 -16.30
N THR A 109 4.34 -5.89 -17.61
CA THR A 109 5.22 -4.90 -18.28
C THR A 109 4.65 -3.50 -18.16
N GLU A 110 3.39 -3.30 -18.52
CA GLU A 110 2.73 -1.99 -18.44
C GLU A 110 2.66 -1.50 -16.99
N TRP A 111 2.37 -2.41 -16.06
CA TRP A 111 2.34 -2.08 -14.63
C TRP A 111 3.72 -1.70 -14.12
N ARG A 112 4.75 -2.46 -14.47
CA ARG A 112 6.15 -2.19 -14.11
C ARG A 112 6.58 -0.82 -14.63
N GLU A 113 6.36 -0.55 -15.92
CA GLU A 113 6.66 0.76 -16.53
C GLU A 113 5.94 1.91 -15.81
N LEU A 114 4.68 1.68 -15.41
CA LEU A 114 3.88 2.69 -14.73
C LEU A 114 4.41 3.02 -13.34
N VAL A 115 4.67 2.00 -12.50
CA VAL A 115 5.00 2.20 -11.10
C VAL A 115 6.49 2.49 -10.85
N THR A 116 7.37 2.15 -11.80
CA THR A 116 8.82 2.42 -11.70
C THR A 116 9.25 3.65 -12.50
N ARG A 117 8.32 4.35 -13.12
CA ARG A 117 8.59 5.56 -13.88
C ARG A 117 9.09 6.67 -12.96
N ASP A 118 10.14 7.36 -13.40
CA ASP A 118 10.67 8.53 -12.70
C ASP A 118 9.60 9.64 -12.62
N ARG A 119 9.59 10.36 -11.51
CA ARG A 119 8.70 11.50 -11.27
C ARG A 119 9.55 12.75 -11.16
N ASP A 120 9.75 13.40 -12.30
CA ASP A 120 10.65 14.57 -12.42
C ASP A 120 10.06 15.86 -11.84
N ARG A 121 8.77 15.85 -11.51
CA ARG A 121 8.05 16.99 -10.95
C ARG A 121 7.60 16.67 -9.54
N GLU A 122 7.57 17.69 -8.70
CA GLU A 122 7.10 17.60 -7.32
C GLU A 122 6.09 18.72 -7.08
N ILE A 123 4.98 18.39 -6.41
CA ILE A 123 3.96 19.36 -6.00
C ILE A 123 3.48 19.07 -4.58
N ASP A 124 3.15 20.14 -3.87
CA ASP A 124 2.56 20.10 -2.54
C ASP A 124 1.05 20.34 -2.63
N VAL A 125 0.24 19.38 -2.18
CA VAL A 125 -1.22 19.46 -2.19
C VAL A 125 -1.74 19.55 -0.74
N ALA A 126 -2.33 20.66 -0.38
CA ALA A 126 -2.96 20.82 0.92
C ALA A 126 -4.31 20.10 0.95
N LEU A 127 -4.45 19.11 1.83
CA LEU A 127 -5.70 18.41 2.10
C LEU A 127 -6.32 18.97 3.39
N VAL A 128 -7.32 19.86 3.22
CA VAL A 128 -7.95 20.57 4.36
C VAL A 128 -9.16 19.80 4.83
N GLY A 129 -8.95 18.98 5.84
CA GLY A 129 -9.93 18.05 6.34
C GLY A 129 -10.36 18.30 7.78
N LYS A 130 -11.42 17.62 8.18
CA LYS A 130 -11.91 17.61 9.58
C LYS A 130 -10.94 16.88 10.53
N TYR A 131 -10.08 16.07 9.98
CA TYR A 131 -9.05 15.28 10.66
C TYR A 131 -7.75 15.37 9.87
N ALA A 132 -6.69 15.83 10.50
CA ALA A 132 -5.35 15.86 9.91
C ALA A 132 -4.63 14.51 10.13
N LEU A 133 -5.26 13.40 9.70
CA LEU A 133 -4.77 12.04 9.86
C LEU A 133 -4.80 11.31 8.52
N GLU A 134 -3.72 10.63 8.19
CA GLU A 134 -3.59 9.89 6.92
C GLU A 134 -4.70 8.88 6.69
N ASP A 135 -5.10 8.15 7.72
CA ASP A 135 -6.14 7.12 7.65
C ASP A 135 -7.57 7.67 7.49
N ALA A 136 -7.80 8.94 7.84
CA ALA A 136 -9.12 9.56 7.74
C ALA A 136 -9.58 9.79 6.28
N TYR A 137 -8.64 9.97 5.34
CA TYR A 137 -8.91 10.29 3.94
C TYR A 137 -8.10 9.40 2.99
N MET A 138 -7.91 8.14 3.33
CA MET A 138 -7.11 7.17 2.58
C MET A 138 -7.44 7.15 1.08
N SER A 139 -8.73 7.16 0.72
CA SER A 139 -9.14 7.13 -0.70
C SER A 139 -8.74 8.38 -1.48
N ILE A 140 -8.67 9.55 -0.83
CA ILE A 140 -8.23 10.80 -1.46
C ILE A 140 -6.71 10.79 -1.59
N HIS A 141 -6.01 10.38 -0.54
CA HIS A 141 -4.57 10.22 -0.56
C HIS A 141 -4.14 9.29 -1.69
N GLU A 142 -4.75 8.10 -1.79
CA GLU A 142 -4.47 7.15 -2.87
C GLU A 142 -4.84 7.71 -4.26
N ALA A 143 -5.94 8.46 -4.38
CA ALA A 143 -6.32 9.10 -5.65
C ALA A 143 -5.29 10.16 -6.09
N LEU A 144 -4.75 10.95 -5.17
CA LEU A 144 -3.68 11.91 -5.44
C LEU A 144 -2.39 11.19 -5.88
N LYS A 145 -2.04 10.10 -5.20
CA LYS A 145 -0.91 9.24 -5.57
C LYS A 145 -1.08 8.63 -6.97
N HIS A 146 -2.27 8.11 -7.30
CA HIS A 146 -2.57 7.60 -8.64
C HIS A 146 -2.45 8.70 -9.71
N ALA A 147 -2.93 9.90 -9.40
CA ALA A 147 -2.77 11.03 -10.31
C ALA A 147 -1.29 11.37 -10.53
N GLY A 148 -0.49 11.35 -9.46
CA GLY A 148 0.96 11.55 -9.52
C GLY A 148 1.66 10.51 -10.39
N ILE A 149 1.34 9.23 -10.23
CA ILE A 149 1.85 8.14 -11.05
C ILE A 149 1.54 8.38 -12.53
N GLN A 150 0.30 8.76 -12.86
CA GLN A 150 -0.12 8.99 -14.24
C GLN A 150 0.48 10.25 -14.87
N THR A 151 0.80 11.25 -14.07
CA THR A 151 1.32 12.56 -14.55
C THR A 151 2.82 12.73 -14.35
N GLU A 152 3.53 11.65 -13.95
CA GLU A 152 4.97 11.65 -13.66
C GLU A 152 5.36 12.73 -12.63
N THR A 153 4.51 12.86 -11.60
CA THR A 153 4.63 13.91 -10.59
C THR A 153 4.63 13.30 -9.19
N GLU A 154 5.59 13.64 -8.35
CA GLU A 154 5.55 13.32 -6.93
C GLU A 154 4.56 14.26 -6.24
N VAL A 155 3.59 13.71 -5.54
CA VAL A 155 2.55 14.49 -4.86
C VAL A 155 2.73 14.35 -3.35
N ASN A 156 3.19 15.42 -2.72
CA ASN A 156 3.25 15.53 -1.27
C ASN A 156 1.90 16.00 -0.72
N VAL A 157 1.34 15.28 0.23
CA VAL A 157 0.09 15.68 0.88
C VAL A 157 0.37 16.42 2.17
N LEU A 158 0.05 17.71 2.18
CA LEU A 158 0.10 18.57 3.36
C LEU A 158 -1.23 18.46 4.12
N TRP A 159 -1.21 17.79 5.26
CA TRP A 159 -2.39 17.61 6.10
C TRP A 159 -2.70 18.88 6.87
N VAL A 160 -3.89 19.46 6.66
CA VAL A 160 -4.36 20.68 7.32
C VAL A 160 -5.65 20.39 8.08
N ASP A 161 -5.65 20.63 9.40
CA ASP A 161 -6.86 20.47 10.20
C ASP A 161 -7.77 21.69 10.00
N ALA A 162 -9.00 21.46 9.59
CA ALA A 162 -9.99 22.51 9.37
C ALA A 162 -10.41 23.25 10.66
N ASP A 163 -10.04 22.77 11.84
CA ASP A 163 -10.25 23.43 13.12
C ASP A 163 -9.05 24.32 13.56
N GLU A 164 -7.95 24.38 12.78
CA GLU A 164 -6.83 25.28 13.00
C GLU A 164 -7.26 26.76 12.86
N THR A 165 -6.49 27.64 13.47
CA THR A 165 -6.73 29.08 13.35
C THR A 165 -6.44 29.58 11.94
N ARG A 166 -7.03 30.73 11.59
CA ARG A 166 -6.79 31.35 10.28
C ARG A 166 -5.30 31.59 9.98
N ALA A 167 -4.53 32.01 10.98
CA ALA A 167 -3.09 32.26 10.78
C ALA A 167 -2.31 30.98 10.50
N GLU A 168 -2.63 29.88 11.19
CA GLU A 168 -2.04 28.56 10.94
C GLU A 168 -2.42 28.03 9.55
N HIS A 169 -3.67 28.22 9.10
CA HIS A 169 -4.10 27.90 7.75
C HIS A 169 -3.34 28.68 6.70
N GLU A 170 -3.23 30.02 6.84
CA GLU A 170 -2.51 30.85 5.88
C GLU A 170 -1.04 30.44 5.77
N GLU A 171 -0.38 30.09 6.87
CA GLU A 171 1.00 29.60 6.88
C GLU A 171 1.14 28.24 6.15
N ARG A 172 0.25 27.26 6.42
CA ARG A 172 0.30 25.95 5.79
C ARG A 172 -0.08 25.98 4.31
N LEU A 173 -1.04 26.80 3.93
CA LEU A 173 -1.51 26.93 2.55
C LEU A 173 -0.54 27.74 1.67
N ALA A 174 0.30 28.60 2.26
CA ALA A 174 1.25 29.42 1.52
C ALA A 174 2.30 28.62 0.72
N GLY A 175 2.58 27.38 1.13
CA GLY A 175 3.49 26.48 0.44
C GLY A 175 2.80 25.50 -0.51
N ALA A 176 1.47 25.49 -0.58
CA ALA A 176 0.75 24.51 -1.37
C ALA A 176 0.54 24.94 -2.81
N ASP A 177 0.81 24.03 -3.76
CA ASP A 177 0.55 24.22 -5.19
C ASP A 177 -0.92 24.01 -5.55
N ALA A 178 -1.66 23.25 -4.71
CA ALA A 178 -3.09 23.03 -4.86
C ALA A 178 -3.77 22.77 -3.50
N VAL A 179 -5.09 22.99 -3.43
CA VAL A 179 -5.92 22.74 -2.25
C VAL A 179 -7.03 21.76 -2.59
N VAL A 180 -7.16 20.71 -1.76
CA VAL A 180 -8.26 19.75 -1.82
C VAL A 180 -9.06 19.82 -0.53
N VAL A 181 -10.37 19.99 -0.64
CA VAL A 181 -11.29 19.99 0.50
C VAL A 181 -12.22 18.78 0.39
N PRO A 182 -12.02 17.75 1.24
CA PRO A 182 -12.83 16.54 1.20
C PRO A 182 -14.24 16.78 1.72
N GLY A 183 -15.16 15.91 1.34
CA GLY A 183 -16.52 15.86 1.86
C GLY A 183 -16.56 15.63 3.37
N GLY A 184 -17.73 15.83 3.96
CA GLY A 184 -17.95 15.60 5.39
C GLY A 184 -19.31 16.12 5.84
N PHE A 185 -19.81 15.55 6.95
CA PHE A 185 -21.10 15.92 7.56
C PHE A 185 -20.89 16.71 8.85
N GLY A 186 -21.89 17.55 9.18
CA GLY A 186 -21.93 18.34 10.39
C GLY A 186 -21.17 19.67 10.29
N SER A 187 -21.24 20.48 11.33
CA SER A 187 -20.70 21.84 11.36
C SER A 187 -19.22 21.93 11.72
N ARG A 188 -18.64 20.87 12.29
CA ARG A 188 -17.22 20.87 12.70
C ARG A 188 -16.31 21.03 11.47
N GLY A 189 -15.34 21.94 11.57
CA GLY A 189 -14.37 22.23 10.52
C GLY A 189 -14.93 22.99 9.30
N THR A 190 -16.22 23.41 9.33
CA THR A 190 -16.83 24.11 8.18
C THR A 190 -16.18 25.48 7.97
N ASP A 191 -15.93 26.23 9.04
CA ASP A 191 -15.36 27.57 8.94
C ASP A 191 -13.94 27.54 8.37
N GLY A 192 -13.09 26.60 8.81
CA GLY A 192 -11.76 26.43 8.26
C GLY A 192 -11.75 25.98 6.80
N LYS A 193 -12.67 25.11 6.40
CA LYS A 193 -12.84 24.76 4.98
C LYS A 193 -13.22 25.98 4.14
N ILE A 194 -14.10 26.85 4.64
CA ILE A 194 -14.47 28.11 3.96
C ILE A 194 -13.26 29.04 3.86
N GLU A 195 -12.43 29.14 4.91
CA GLU A 195 -11.19 29.94 4.87
C GLU A 195 -10.20 29.39 3.84
N ALA A 196 -10.01 28.04 3.77
CA ALA A 196 -9.15 27.44 2.76
C ALA A 196 -9.64 27.68 1.33
N ILE A 197 -10.95 27.60 1.09
CA ILE A 197 -11.57 27.93 -0.21
C ILE A 197 -11.33 29.41 -0.55
N ARG A 198 -11.50 30.29 0.44
CA ARG A 198 -11.25 31.74 0.26
C ARG A 198 -9.79 31.99 -0.08
N TYR A 199 -8.86 31.37 0.68
CA TYR A 199 -7.44 31.50 0.44
C TYR A 199 -7.07 31.08 -0.99
N ALA A 200 -7.51 29.89 -1.41
CA ALA A 200 -7.25 29.37 -2.76
C ALA A 200 -7.74 30.33 -3.84
N ARG A 201 -8.96 30.86 -3.70
CA ARG A 201 -9.55 31.83 -4.65
C ARG A 201 -8.81 33.16 -4.67
N GLU A 202 -8.39 33.68 -3.50
CA GLU A 202 -7.75 35.01 -3.39
C GLU A 202 -6.28 35.00 -3.82
N ASN A 203 -5.64 33.83 -3.82
CA ASN A 203 -4.24 33.64 -4.18
C ASN A 203 -4.04 32.87 -5.50
N ASP A 204 -5.12 32.64 -6.27
CA ASP A 204 -5.11 31.91 -7.54
C ASP A 204 -4.52 30.48 -7.42
N VAL A 205 -4.69 29.83 -6.25
CA VAL A 205 -4.26 28.45 -6.03
C VAL A 205 -5.31 27.47 -6.59
N PRO A 206 -4.93 26.46 -7.38
CA PRO A 206 -5.83 25.42 -7.87
C PRO A 206 -6.62 24.78 -6.72
N PHE A 207 -7.93 24.58 -6.92
CA PHE A 207 -8.82 24.10 -5.88
C PHE A 207 -9.73 22.97 -6.38
N LEU A 208 -9.87 21.91 -5.55
CA LEU A 208 -10.83 20.83 -5.74
C LEU A 208 -11.65 20.63 -4.47
N GLY A 209 -12.97 20.72 -4.59
CA GLY A 209 -13.92 20.33 -3.54
C GLY A 209 -14.63 19.01 -3.86
N LEU A 210 -14.77 18.12 -2.89
CA LEU A 210 -15.43 16.82 -3.00
C LEU A 210 -16.70 16.78 -2.14
#